data_86e58c3f04a0d850e42087e1aa309848
#
_entry.id   86e58c3f04a0d850e42087e1aa309848
#
_cell.length_a   1.000
_cell.length_b   1.000
_cell.length_c   1.000
_cell.angle_alpha   90.00
_cell.angle_beta   90.00
_cell.angle_gamma   90.00
#
_symmetry.space_group_name_H-M   'P 1'
#
loop_
_entity.id
_entity.type
_entity.pdbx_description
1 polymer ?
#
loop_
_entity_poly.entity_id
_entity_poly.type
_entity_poly.pdbx_seq_one_letter_code
_entity_poly.pdbx_strand_id
1 'polypeptide(L)'
;MCEKRRGNLKQMATMHGPGVLKRPWFYCVDCSYGFSPLDKALEISRKKYQFDVQKKSTRTAAEVPFSSGSELFEELTDHPVSDHFIHDTFEEVGEYACLEDVIPSQEEITARCQGVNENSWRPVLVVASDGAHVPTRPKAKRNGKRGKGRWQEAKGFRIYLLSKDRIVHLASWHQIQNEEQFGEDLSFVASRIPQADLRIGLLGDGADWLWKHMVADRKSVV
;
A
#
# COMPACT_ATOMS: atom_id res chain seq x y z
N MET A 1 37.23 -1.82 6.74
CA MET A 1 37.70 -0.90 5.64
C MET A 1 37.04 -1.33 4.34
N CYS A 2 36.40 -0.42 3.60
CA CYS A 2 35.75 -0.75 2.33
C CYS A 2 36.77 -0.74 1.18
N GLU A 3 36.87 -1.83 0.45
CA GLU A 3 37.76 -1.96 -0.70
C GLU A 3 37.00 -1.71 -2.01
N LYS A 4 37.61 -0.94 -2.92
CA LYS A 4 37.09 -0.76 -4.27
C LYS A 4 37.41 -2.03 -5.09
N ARG A 5 36.37 -2.75 -5.53
CA ARG A 5 36.53 -3.81 -6.54
C ARG A 5 36.37 -3.24 -7.95
N ARG A 6 36.80 -4.00 -8.98
CA ARG A 6 36.67 -3.60 -10.40
C ARG A 6 35.24 -3.26 -10.74
N GLY A 7 35.06 -2.34 -11.70
CA GLY A 7 33.73 -1.90 -12.15
C GLY A 7 32.81 -3.08 -12.46
N ASN A 8 31.62 -3.07 -11.89
CA ASN A 8 30.59 -4.07 -12.11
C ASN A 8 29.58 -3.56 -13.15
N LEU A 9 29.18 -4.44 -14.07
CA LEU A 9 28.11 -4.18 -15.02
C LEU A 9 26.78 -4.56 -14.37
N LYS A 10 25.87 -3.61 -14.26
CA LYS A 10 24.50 -3.86 -13.82
C LYS A 10 23.58 -3.86 -15.03
N GLN A 11 22.97 -4.99 -15.30
CA GLN A 11 21.88 -5.08 -16.26
C GLN A 11 20.61 -4.52 -15.61
N MET A 12 19.88 -3.69 -16.32
CA MET A 12 18.66 -3.05 -15.88
C MET A 12 17.58 -3.17 -16.95
N ALA A 13 16.34 -3.22 -16.53
CA ALA A 13 15.18 -3.06 -17.39
C ALA A 13 14.33 -1.91 -16.85
N THR A 14 14.12 -0.91 -17.68
CA THR A 14 13.30 0.27 -17.41
C THR A 14 12.11 0.29 -18.37
N MET A 15 11.16 1.17 -18.14
CA MET A 15 10.05 1.40 -19.09
C MET A 15 10.49 1.95 -20.45
N HIS A 16 11.77 2.38 -20.57
CA HIS A 16 12.38 2.84 -21.82
C HIS A 16 13.26 1.76 -22.49
N GLY A 17 13.24 0.54 -21.95
CA GLY A 17 13.98 -0.60 -22.47
C GLY A 17 15.12 -1.09 -21.58
N PRO A 18 15.87 -2.11 -22.06
CA PRO A 18 17.00 -2.66 -21.32
C PRO A 18 18.19 -1.70 -21.35
N GLY A 19 18.92 -1.65 -20.25
CA GLY A 19 20.13 -0.85 -20.12
C GLY A 19 21.25 -1.60 -19.41
N VAL A 20 22.47 -1.15 -19.61
CA VAL A 20 23.65 -1.66 -18.90
C VAL A 20 24.41 -0.49 -18.30
N LEU A 21 24.54 -0.49 -16.99
CA LEU A 21 25.28 0.54 -16.26
C LEU A 21 26.63 -0.01 -15.80
N LYS A 22 27.73 0.60 -16.24
CA LYS A 22 29.06 0.36 -15.69
C LYS A 22 29.25 1.25 -14.47
N ARG A 23 29.48 0.62 -13.31
CA ARG A 23 29.53 1.34 -12.02
C ARG A 23 30.67 0.85 -11.14
N PRO A 24 31.23 1.71 -10.26
CA PRO A 24 32.17 1.28 -9.25
C PRO A 24 31.44 0.42 -8.22
N TRP A 25 32.08 -0.67 -7.77
CA TRP A 25 31.56 -1.54 -6.74
C TRP A 25 32.51 -1.54 -5.55
N PHE A 26 31.98 -1.32 -4.39
CA PHE A 26 32.72 -1.36 -3.13
C PHE A 26 32.23 -2.53 -2.30
N TYR A 27 33.13 -3.12 -1.56
CA TYR A 27 32.86 -4.24 -0.68
C TYR A 27 33.49 -3.98 0.68
N CYS A 28 32.76 -4.21 1.73
CA CYS A 28 33.26 -4.15 3.09
C CYS A 28 33.68 -5.57 3.52
N VAL A 29 34.95 -5.76 3.85
CA VAL A 29 35.48 -7.05 4.28
C VAL A 29 34.92 -7.44 5.64
N ASP A 30 34.72 -6.44 6.53
CA ASP A 30 34.31 -6.66 7.92
C ASP A 30 32.85 -7.13 8.04
N CYS A 31 31.92 -6.54 7.27
CA CYS A 31 30.50 -6.86 7.32
C CYS A 31 29.97 -7.62 6.08
N SER A 32 30.84 -7.94 5.13
CA SER A 32 30.51 -8.62 3.88
C SER A 32 29.45 -7.89 3.03
N TYR A 33 29.28 -6.58 3.24
CA TYR A 33 28.31 -5.78 2.52
C TYR A 33 28.91 -5.14 1.27
N GLY A 34 28.24 -5.33 0.13
CA GLY A 34 28.64 -4.74 -1.14
C GLY A 34 27.65 -3.65 -1.60
N PHE A 35 28.18 -2.54 -2.10
CA PHE A 35 27.36 -1.43 -2.58
C PHE A 35 28.05 -0.63 -3.69
N SER A 36 27.23 0.14 -4.41
CA SER A 36 27.71 1.16 -5.34
C SER A 36 27.13 2.51 -4.93
N PRO A 37 27.97 3.53 -4.67
CA PRO A 37 27.47 4.89 -4.42
C PRO A 37 26.62 5.44 -5.55
N LEU A 38 26.89 5.04 -6.79
CA LEU A 38 26.14 5.46 -7.97
C LEU A 38 24.69 4.95 -7.93
N ASP A 39 24.45 3.75 -7.37
CA ASP A 39 23.08 3.22 -7.23
C ASP A 39 22.23 4.11 -6.34
N LYS A 40 22.81 4.64 -5.27
CA LYS A 40 22.14 5.56 -4.36
C LYS A 40 21.92 6.93 -5.00
N ALA A 41 22.94 7.46 -5.67
CA ALA A 41 22.89 8.78 -6.29
C ALA A 41 21.88 8.86 -7.46
N LEU A 42 21.66 7.74 -8.16
CA LEU A 42 20.73 7.65 -9.29
C LEU A 42 19.43 6.94 -8.92
N GLU A 43 19.20 6.66 -7.64
CA GLU A 43 18.01 5.94 -7.14
C GLU A 43 17.73 4.64 -7.91
N ILE A 44 18.78 3.84 -8.15
CA ILE A 44 18.70 2.60 -8.92
C ILE A 44 18.27 1.44 -8.01
N SER A 45 17.21 0.74 -8.39
CA SER A 45 16.77 -0.48 -7.71
C SER A 45 17.88 -1.54 -7.71
N ARG A 46 18.00 -2.32 -6.64
CA ARG A 46 18.90 -3.48 -6.59
C ARG A 46 18.50 -4.59 -7.57
N LYS A 47 17.20 -4.67 -7.90
CA LYS A 47 16.63 -5.64 -8.85
C LYS A 47 17.00 -5.30 -10.30
N LYS A 48 16.80 -6.27 -11.20
CA LYS A 48 16.92 -6.06 -12.66
C LYS A 48 15.90 -5.03 -13.14
N TYR A 49 14.63 -5.21 -12.79
CA TYR A 49 13.57 -4.27 -13.12
C TYR A 49 13.63 -3.04 -12.21
N GLN A 50 13.65 -1.87 -12.80
CA GLN A 50 13.79 -0.61 -12.06
C GLN A 50 12.46 -0.13 -11.47
N PHE A 51 12.49 0.92 -10.65
CA PHE A 51 11.31 1.37 -9.87
C PHE A 51 10.13 1.78 -10.75
N ASP A 52 10.37 2.29 -11.95
CA ASP A 52 9.33 2.62 -12.93
C ASP A 52 8.54 1.38 -13.38
N VAL A 53 9.23 0.26 -13.67
CA VAL A 53 8.62 -1.03 -13.99
C VAL A 53 7.92 -1.62 -12.76
N GLN A 54 8.59 -1.61 -11.59
CA GLN A 54 8.03 -2.13 -10.34
C GLN A 54 6.73 -1.40 -9.98
N LYS A 55 6.71 -0.06 -10.03
CA LYS A 55 5.52 0.76 -9.74
C LYS A 55 4.34 0.40 -10.64
N LYS A 56 4.58 0.26 -11.95
CA LYS A 56 3.50 -0.10 -12.89
C LYS A 56 3.03 -1.53 -12.69
N SER A 57 3.95 -2.47 -12.45
CA SER A 57 3.61 -3.87 -12.14
C SER A 57 2.76 -3.99 -10.88
N THR A 58 3.11 -3.26 -9.81
CA THR A 58 2.33 -3.22 -8.57
C THR A 58 0.93 -2.68 -8.83
N ARG A 59 0.80 -1.61 -9.63
CA ARG A 59 -0.51 -1.07 -9.98
C ARG A 59 -1.35 -2.06 -10.79
N THR A 60 -0.75 -2.75 -11.75
CA THR A 60 -1.45 -3.79 -12.53
C THR A 60 -1.94 -4.92 -11.62
N ALA A 61 -1.13 -5.34 -10.66
CA ALA A 61 -1.49 -6.38 -9.67
C ALA A 61 -2.65 -5.98 -8.74
N ALA A 62 -2.85 -4.69 -8.52
CA ALA A 62 -3.97 -4.18 -7.73
C ALA A 62 -5.31 -4.21 -8.50
N GLU A 63 -5.29 -4.28 -9.83
CA GLU A 63 -6.49 -4.21 -10.67
C GLU A 63 -6.92 -5.58 -11.20
N VAL A 64 -5.96 -6.49 -11.44
CA VAL A 64 -6.23 -7.79 -12.07
C VAL A 64 -5.43 -8.92 -11.41
N PRO A 65 -5.87 -10.20 -11.52
CA PRO A 65 -5.10 -11.36 -11.06
C PRO A 65 -3.70 -11.41 -11.70
N PHE A 66 -2.70 -11.89 -10.96
CA PHE A 66 -1.29 -11.90 -11.41
C PHE A 66 -1.07 -12.59 -12.77
N SER A 67 -1.79 -13.69 -13.04
CA SER A 67 -1.71 -14.41 -14.33
C SER A 67 -2.14 -13.54 -15.51
N SER A 68 -3.23 -12.80 -15.35
CA SER A 68 -3.71 -11.85 -16.36
C SER A 68 -2.91 -10.55 -16.35
N GLY A 69 -2.27 -10.25 -15.21
CA GLY A 69 -1.48 -9.04 -15.04
C GLY A 69 -0.22 -9.00 -15.91
N SER A 70 0.42 -10.16 -16.15
CA SER A 70 1.59 -10.23 -17.03
C SER A 70 1.23 -9.95 -18.49
N GLU A 71 0.13 -10.53 -18.97
CA GLU A 71 -0.37 -10.32 -20.33
C GLU A 71 -0.79 -8.86 -20.53
N LEU A 72 -1.60 -8.32 -19.61
CA LEU A 72 -2.05 -6.92 -19.65
C LEU A 72 -0.87 -5.94 -19.56
N PHE A 73 0.11 -6.24 -18.72
CA PHE A 73 1.30 -5.37 -18.60
C PHE A 73 2.09 -5.33 -19.90
N GLU A 74 2.30 -6.48 -20.57
CA GLU A 74 2.99 -6.56 -21.85
C GLU A 74 2.19 -5.83 -22.95
N GLU A 75 0.88 -6.03 -23.02
CA GLU A 75 0.00 -5.36 -23.98
C GLU A 75 0.04 -3.82 -23.85
N LEU A 76 0.05 -3.31 -22.61
CA LEU A 76 0.02 -1.86 -22.35
C LEU A 76 1.38 -1.17 -22.43
N THR A 77 2.49 -1.92 -22.32
CA THR A 77 3.81 -1.35 -22.14
C THR A 77 4.87 -1.85 -23.14
N ASP A 78 4.56 -2.84 -23.95
CA ASP A 78 5.50 -3.57 -24.80
C ASP A 78 6.69 -4.19 -24.03
N HIS A 79 6.54 -4.38 -22.73
CA HIS A 79 7.59 -4.95 -21.86
C HIS A 79 7.13 -6.26 -21.21
N PRO A 80 7.72 -7.41 -21.57
CA PRO A 80 7.38 -8.66 -20.93
C PRO A 80 7.88 -8.70 -19.48
N VAL A 81 6.96 -8.99 -18.58
CA VAL A 81 7.24 -9.32 -17.17
C VAL A 81 6.54 -10.61 -16.81
N SER A 82 7.13 -11.44 -15.95
CA SER A 82 6.46 -12.65 -15.50
C SER A 82 5.44 -12.37 -14.42
N ASP A 83 4.41 -13.23 -14.33
CA ASP A 83 3.45 -13.24 -13.22
C ASP A 83 4.13 -13.38 -11.85
N HIS A 84 5.17 -14.20 -11.73
CA HIS A 84 6.00 -14.28 -10.52
C HIS A 84 6.67 -12.96 -10.16
N PHE A 85 7.19 -12.23 -11.14
CA PHE A 85 7.79 -10.92 -10.85
C PHE A 85 6.75 -9.93 -10.35
N ILE A 86 5.56 -9.91 -10.96
CA ILE A 86 4.44 -9.05 -10.52
C ILE A 86 4.04 -9.41 -9.09
N HIS A 87 3.82 -10.71 -8.81
CA HIS A 87 3.48 -11.23 -7.50
C HIS A 87 4.52 -10.85 -6.44
N ASP A 88 5.79 -11.17 -6.67
CA ASP A 88 6.86 -10.93 -5.70
C ASP A 88 7.07 -9.43 -5.44
N THR A 89 6.90 -8.60 -6.48
CA THR A 89 7.00 -7.15 -6.33
C THR A 89 5.82 -6.60 -5.54
N PHE A 90 4.62 -7.11 -5.77
CA PHE A 90 3.43 -6.72 -5.05
C PHE A 90 3.49 -7.12 -3.57
N GLU A 91 3.93 -8.36 -3.28
CA GLU A 91 4.14 -8.81 -1.89
C GLU A 91 5.18 -7.94 -1.16
N GLU A 92 6.31 -7.66 -1.82
CA GLU A 92 7.36 -6.81 -1.23
C GLU A 92 6.85 -5.41 -0.91
N VAL A 93 6.10 -4.78 -1.82
CA VAL A 93 5.49 -3.46 -1.55
C VAL A 93 4.51 -3.55 -0.38
N GLY A 94 3.71 -4.61 -0.32
CA GLY A 94 2.78 -4.85 0.79
C GLY A 94 3.46 -5.04 2.15
N GLU A 95 4.65 -5.65 2.18
CA GLU A 95 5.43 -5.83 3.42
C GLU A 95 5.95 -4.50 4.00
N TYR A 96 6.16 -3.50 3.16
CA TYR A 96 6.61 -2.17 3.57
C TYR A 96 5.48 -1.15 3.72
N ALA A 97 4.28 -1.47 3.24
CA ALA A 97 3.14 -0.58 3.39
C ALA A 97 2.72 -0.52 4.88
N CYS A 98 2.74 0.66 5.44
CA CYS A 98 2.21 0.92 6.78
C CYS A 98 1.13 2.00 6.73
N LEU A 99 0.28 2.00 7.75
CA LEU A 99 -0.86 2.90 7.82
C LEU A 99 -0.43 4.37 7.75
N GLU A 100 0.63 4.72 8.46
CA GLU A 100 1.16 6.08 8.59
C GLU A 100 1.60 6.67 7.24
N ASP A 101 2.16 5.83 6.36
CA ASP A 101 2.66 6.25 5.04
C ASP A 101 1.55 6.32 3.98
N VAL A 102 0.48 5.54 4.15
CA VAL A 102 -0.62 5.43 3.17
C VAL A 102 -1.73 6.45 3.43
N ILE A 103 -1.99 6.75 4.69
CA ILE A 103 -3.04 7.70 5.07
C ILE A 103 -2.54 9.14 4.88
N PRO A 104 -3.32 9.99 4.19
CA PRO A 104 -2.94 11.39 4.01
C PRO A 104 -2.70 12.13 5.33
N SER A 105 -1.84 13.13 5.29
CA SER A 105 -1.58 13.97 6.45
C SER A 105 -2.83 14.73 6.92
N GLN A 106 -2.81 15.21 8.16
CA GLN A 106 -3.92 16.01 8.69
C GLN A 106 -4.17 17.27 7.84
N GLU A 107 -3.12 17.89 7.33
CA GLU A 107 -3.20 19.08 6.48
C GLU A 107 -3.87 18.75 5.16
N GLU A 108 -3.51 17.62 4.53
CA GLU A 108 -4.12 17.17 3.27
C GLU A 108 -5.61 16.81 3.46
N ILE A 109 -5.96 16.11 4.55
CA ILE A 109 -7.34 15.79 4.88
C ILE A 109 -8.14 17.08 5.12
N THR A 110 -7.58 18.02 5.89
CA THR A 110 -8.21 19.31 6.18
C THR A 110 -8.45 20.10 4.89
N ALA A 111 -7.48 20.16 3.99
CA ALA A 111 -7.61 20.83 2.69
C ALA A 111 -8.72 20.19 1.83
N ARG A 112 -8.82 18.86 1.81
CA ARG A 112 -9.93 18.15 1.13
C ARG A 112 -11.29 18.48 1.73
N CYS A 113 -11.37 18.62 3.06
CA CYS A 113 -12.59 18.97 3.77
C CYS A 113 -13.02 20.41 3.50
N GLN A 114 -12.09 21.36 3.48
CA GLN A 114 -12.37 22.77 3.23
C GLN A 114 -12.99 23.02 1.85
N GLY A 115 -12.54 22.33 0.82
CA GLY A 115 -13.08 22.42 -0.53
C GLY A 115 -14.53 21.92 -0.69
N VAL A 116 -15.17 21.43 0.38
CA VAL A 116 -16.55 20.90 0.35
C VAL A 116 -17.54 21.83 1.06
N ASN A 117 -17.06 22.77 1.89
CA ASN A 117 -17.89 23.61 2.76
C ASN A 117 -18.49 24.86 2.07
N GLU A 118 -18.38 25.00 0.75
CA GLU A 118 -18.76 26.23 0.06
C GLU A 118 -20.27 26.44 -0.12
N ASN A 119 -21.11 25.51 0.30
CA ASN A 119 -22.56 25.61 0.16
C ASN A 119 -23.28 25.32 1.49
N SER A 120 -24.46 25.89 1.66
CA SER A 120 -25.35 25.77 2.83
C SER A 120 -25.73 24.32 3.23
N TRP A 121 -25.25 23.29 2.53
CA TRP A 121 -25.51 21.90 2.83
C TRP A 121 -24.38 21.32 3.70
N ARG A 122 -24.76 20.92 4.91
CA ARG A 122 -23.80 20.33 5.86
C ARG A 122 -23.39 18.95 5.40
N PRO A 123 -22.10 18.75 5.04
CA PRO A 123 -21.65 17.47 4.54
C PRO A 123 -21.72 16.36 5.61
N VAL A 124 -21.79 15.11 5.16
CA VAL A 124 -21.77 13.94 6.03
C VAL A 124 -20.42 13.26 5.91
N LEU A 125 -19.71 13.10 7.02
CA LEU A 125 -18.56 12.23 7.13
C LEU A 125 -19.08 10.79 7.21
N VAL A 126 -18.79 9.97 6.22
CA VAL A 126 -19.18 8.57 6.21
C VAL A 126 -17.97 7.71 6.53
N VAL A 127 -18.11 6.87 7.55
CA VAL A 127 -17.18 5.81 7.88
C VAL A 127 -17.83 4.48 7.47
N ALA A 128 -17.37 3.91 6.38
CA ALA A 128 -17.78 2.60 5.90
C ALA A 128 -16.75 1.56 6.28
N SER A 129 -17.18 0.50 6.96
CA SER A 129 -16.29 -0.57 7.40
C SER A 129 -16.88 -1.94 7.02
N ASP A 130 -15.99 -2.85 6.64
CA ASP A 130 -16.37 -4.19 6.19
C ASP A 130 -15.25 -5.19 6.49
N GLY A 131 -15.64 -6.47 6.57
CA GLY A 131 -14.74 -7.59 6.74
C GLY A 131 -14.92 -8.63 5.64
N ALA A 132 -13.84 -9.03 5.00
CA ALA A 132 -13.84 -10.05 3.96
C ALA A 132 -12.95 -11.23 4.33
N HIS A 133 -13.44 -12.46 4.17
CA HIS A 133 -12.62 -13.66 4.31
C HIS A 133 -11.82 -13.90 3.05
N VAL A 134 -10.49 -13.91 3.18
CA VAL A 134 -9.56 -14.14 2.08
C VAL A 134 -8.79 -15.46 2.28
N PRO A 135 -8.61 -16.28 1.24
CA PRO A 135 -7.82 -17.49 1.33
C PRO A 135 -6.33 -17.13 1.37
N THR A 136 -5.64 -17.54 2.42
CA THR A 136 -4.21 -17.30 2.59
C THR A 136 -3.44 -18.60 2.59
N ARG A 137 -2.23 -18.57 2.02
CA ARG A 137 -1.28 -19.69 2.09
C ARG A 137 -0.01 -19.23 2.83
N PRO A 138 0.44 -19.96 3.85
CA PRO A 138 1.69 -19.63 4.50
C PRO A 138 2.85 -19.73 3.52
N LYS A 139 3.85 -18.87 3.70
CA LYS A 139 5.11 -18.93 2.92
C LYS A 139 5.70 -20.34 3.01
N ALA A 140 6.32 -20.81 1.93
CA ALA A 140 6.96 -22.11 1.92
C ALA A 140 8.06 -22.18 2.99
N LYS A 141 8.07 -23.26 3.77
CA LYS A 141 9.15 -23.52 4.73
C LYS A 141 10.45 -23.78 3.96
N ARG A 142 11.61 -23.67 4.64
CA ARG A 142 12.96 -23.92 4.06
C ARG A 142 13.09 -25.27 3.34
N ASN A 143 12.25 -26.24 3.66
CA ASN A 143 12.18 -27.56 2.99
C ASN A 143 11.25 -27.62 1.78
N GLY A 144 10.78 -26.49 1.26
CA GLY A 144 9.87 -26.38 0.12
C GLY A 144 8.41 -26.77 0.40
N LYS A 145 8.09 -27.29 1.60
CA LYS A 145 6.71 -27.66 1.96
C LYS A 145 5.92 -26.40 2.35
N ARG A 146 4.80 -26.19 1.69
CA ARG A 146 3.81 -25.16 2.08
C ARG A 146 2.83 -25.74 3.09
N GLY A 147 2.47 -24.96 4.10
CA GLY A 147 1.37 -25.31 5.03
C GLY A 147 0.02 -25.33 4.31
N LYS A 148 -1.00 -25.89 4.97
CA LYS A 148 -2.39 -25.83 4.47
C LYS A 148 -2.82 -24.37 4.39
N GLY A 149 -3.53 -24.04 3.31
CA GLY A 149 -4.24 -22.75 3.19
C GLY A 149 -5.26 -22.60 4.30
N ARG A 150 -5.47 -21.38 4.72
CA ARG A 150 -6.51 -21.02 5.72
C ARG A 150 -7.22 -19.75 5.28
N TRP A 151 -8.47 -19.63 5.66
CA TRP A 151 -9.22 -18.40 5.51
C TRP A 151 -8.83 -17.45 6.65
N GLN A 152 -8.55 -16.21 6.32
CA GLN A 152 -8.31 -15.15 7.29
C GLN A 152 -9.21 -13.97 6.95
N GLU A 153 -9.64 -13.26 7.97
CA GLU A 153 -10.48 -12.08 7.79
C GLU A 153 -9.61 -10.84 7.56
N ALA A 154 -9.80 -10.21 6.41
CA ALA A 154 -9.30 -8.88 6.13
C ALA A 154 -10.33 -7.87 6.62
N LYS A 155 -9.96 -7.01 7.54
CA LYS A 155 -10.79 -5.94 8.09
C LYS A 155 -10.34 -4.61 7.55
N GLY A 156 -11.30 -3.75 7.24
CA GLY A 156 -10.93 -2.45 6.72
C GLY A 156 -12.02 -1.40 6.83
N PHE A 157 -11.62 -0.17 6.54
CA PHE A 157 -12.52 0.97 6.51
C PHE A 157 -12.22 1.87 5.31
N ARG A 158 -13.24 2.61 4.94
CA ARG A 158 -13.17 3.70 3.97
C ARG A 158 -13.88 4.91 4.54
N ILE A 159 -13.20 6.05 4.56
CA ILE A 159 -13.72 7.31 5.09
C ILE A 159 -13.83 8.32 3.96
N TYR A 160 -14.98 8.92 3.83
CA TYR A 160 -15.24 9.90 2.80
C TYR A 160 -16.28 10.96 3.24
N LEU A 161 -16.23 12.13 2.61
CA LEU A 161 -17.26 13.15 2.75
C LEU A 161 -18.29 12.99 1.64
N LEU A 162 -19.55 12.92 2.04
CA LEU A 162 -20.69 12.98 1.14
C LEU A 162 -21.22 14.41 1.15
N SER A 163 -21.05 15.09 0.04
CA SER A 163 -21.62 16.39 -0.25
C SER A 163 -22.81 16.25 -1.20
N LYS A 164 -23.54 17.34 -1.44
CA LYS A 164 -24.69 17.35 -2.36
C LYS A 164 -24.31 16.84 -3.76
N ASP A 165 -23.15 17.23 -4.27
CA ASP A 165 -22.80 17.06 -5.66
C ASP A 165 -21.59 16.10 -5.87
N ARG A 166 -20.91 15.68 -4.80
CA ARG A 166 -19.73 14.84 -4.92
C ARG A 166 -19.40 14.03 -3.67
N ILE A 167 -18.64 12.97 -3.88
CA ILE A 167 -18.00 12.18 -2.82
C ILE A 167 -16.51 12.51 -2.82
N VAL A 168 -15.98 12.92 -1.67
CA VAL A 168 -14.55 13.21 -1.49
C VAL A 168 -13.95 12.13 -0.62
N HIS A 169 -13.10 11.29 -1.19
CA HIS A 169 -12.36 10.26 -0.47
C HIS A 169 -11.31 10.90 0.43
N LEU A 170 -11.30 10.54 1.71
CA LEU A 170 -10.36 11.02 2.70
C LEU A 170 -9.27 9.99 3.00
N ALA A 171 -9.68 8.77 3.37
CA ALA A 171 -8.78 7.70 3.75
C ALA A 171 -9.40 6.32 3.50
N SER A 172 -8.56 5.31 3.28
CA SER A 172 -8.98 3.90 3.32
C SER A 172 -7.81 3.01 3.72
N TRP A 173 -8.12 1.98 4.48
CA TRP A 173 -7.16 0.98 4.91
C TRP A 173 -7.83 -0.38 5.03
N HIS A 174 -7.18 -1.43 4.51
CA HIS A 174 -7.65 -2.81 4.60
C HIS A 174 -6.46 -3.73 4.84
N GLN A 175 -6.54 -4.56 5.87
CA GLN A 175 -5.48 -5.48 6.24
C GLN A 175 -6.05 -6.76 6.87
N ILE A 176 -5.32 -7.87 6.77
CA ILE A 176 -5.59 -9.06 7.56
C ILE A 176 -5.14 -8.78 8.99
N GLN A 177 -6.11 -8.55 9.89
CA GLN A 177 -5.84 -8.10 11.25
C GLN A 177 -6.93 -8.56 12.22
N ASN A 178 -6.62 -8.49 13.52
CA ASN A 178 -7.61 -8.71 14.55
C ASN A 178 -8.48 -7.46 14.80
N GLU A 179 -9.47 -7.56 15.68
CA GLU A 179 -10.39 -6.46 15.95
C GLU A 179 -9.75 -5.31 16.73
N GLU A 180 -8.81 -5.60 17.62
CA GLU A 180 -8.09 -4.58 18.40
C GLU A 180 -7.25 -3.70 17.48
N GLN A 181 -6.46 -4.31 16.59
CA GLN A 181 -5.65 -3.58 15.62
C GLN A 181 -6.51 -2.74 14.68
N PHE A 182 -7.64 -3.29 14.22
CA PHE A 182 -8.60 -2.52 13.43
C PHE A 182 -9.09 -1.27 14.18
N GLY A 183 -9.41 -1.41 15.48
CA GLY A 183 -9.84 -0.29 16.32
C GLY A 183 -8.76 0.78 16.49
N GLU A 184 -7.51 0.37 16.68
CA GLU A 184 -6.35 1.28 16.77
C GLU A 184 -6.14 2.04 15.45
N ASP A 185 -6.15 1.32 14.32
CA ASP A 185 -6.00 1.90 12.98
C ASP A 185 -7.12 2.92 12.68
N LEU A 186 -8.36 2.56 12.98
CA LEU A 186 -9.51 3.45 12.78
C LEU A 186 -9.39 4.71 13.63
N SER A 187 -9.05 4.57 14.92
CA SER A 187 -8.87 5.69 15.85
C SER A 187 -7.72 6.60 15.42
N PHE A 188 -6.61 6.03 14.95
CA PHE A 188 -5.48 6.78 14.41
C PHE A 188 -5.91 7.66 13.23
N VAL A 189 -6.66 7.12 12.28
CA VAL A 189 -7.13 7.87 11.12
C VAL A 189 -8.21 8.89 11.50
N ALA A 190 -9.13 8.52 12.39
CA ALA A 190 -10.17 9.42 12.88
C ALA A 190 -9.58 10.66 13.56
N SER A 191 -8.46 10.52 14.27
CA SER A 191 -7.77 11.63 14.93
C SER A 191 -7.22 12.69 13.97
N ARG A 192 -6.99 12.34 12.70
CA ARG A 192 -6.54 13.26 11.63
C ARG A 192 -7.67 14.02 10.95
N ILE A 193 -8.93 13.63 11.20
CA ILE A 193 -10.10 14.21 10.52
C ILE A 193 -10.68 15.34 11.37
N PRO A 194 -10.81 16.55 10.84
CA PRO A 194 -11.46 17.64 11.55
C PRO A 194 -12.95 17.31 11.74
N GLN A 195 -13.37 17.17 12.98
CA GLN A 195 -14.72 16.72 13.32
C GLN A 195 -15.72 17.87 13.53
N ALA A 196 -15.22 19.10 13.58
CA ALA A 196 -16.07 20.26 13.79
C ALA A 196 -17.09 20.41 12.63
N ASP A 197 -18.36 20.55 13.01
CA ASP A 197 -19.47 20.81 12.10
C ASP A 197 -19.83 19.71 11.08
N LEU A 198 -19.33 18.48 11.24
CA LEU A 198 -19.70 17.36 10.40
C LEU A 198 -20.82 16.51 11.04
N ARG A 199 -21.72 16.02 10.21
CA ARG A 199 -22.59 14.89 10.59
C ARG A 199 -21.86 13.60 10.29
N ILE A 200 -21.93 12.61 11.19
CA ILE A 200 -21.26 11.34 11.02
C ILE A 200 -22.29 10.28 10.65
N GLY A 201 -22.05 9.58 9.54
CA GLY A 201 -22.77 8.40 9.10
C GLY A 201 -21.88 7.17 9.23
N LEU A 202 -22.35 6.12 9.89
CA LEU A 202 -21.65 4.86 10.02
C LEU A 202 -22.32 3.82 9.12
N LEU A 203 -21.53 3.15 8.28
CA LEU A 203 -21.97 2.08 7.40
C LEU A 203 -21.15 0.80 7.70
N GLY A 204 -21.87 -0.29 7.91
CA GLY A 204 -21.24 -1.60 8.11
C GLY A 204 -22.29 -2.69 7.97
N ASP A 205 -21.84 -3.93 7.84
CA ASP A 205 -22.69 -5.08 7.97
C ASP A 205 -23.10 -5.29 9.45
N GLY A 206 -23.75 -6.39 9.76
CA GLY A 206 -24.21 -6.66 11.13
C GLY A 206 -23.14 -7.18 12.09
N ALA A 207 -21.86 -7.17 11.76
CA ALA A 207 -20.82 -7.74 12.59
C ALA A 207 -20.59 -6.93 13.89
N ASP A 208 -20.67 -7.59 15.04
CA ASP A 208 -20.60 -6.94 16.36
C ASP A 208 -19.28 -6.16 16.56
N TRP A 209 -18.17 -6.68 16.07
CA TRP A 209 -16.86 -6.05 16.22
C TRP A 209 -16.80 -4.67 15.51
N LEU A 210 -17.49 -4.52 14.39
CA LEU A 210 -17.58 -3.25 13.68
C LEU A 210 -18.20 -2.16 14.56
N TRP A 211 -19.37 -2.46 15.10
CA TRP A 211 -20.13 -1.51 15.91
C TRP A 211 -19.45 -1.16 17.22
N LYS A 212 -18.73 -2.12 17.83
CA LYS A 212 -17.93 -1.90 19.02
C LYS A 212 -16.91 -0.77 18.82
N HIS A 213 -16.16 -0.77 17.72
CA HIS A 213 -15.14 0.22 17.45
C HIS A 213 -15.68 1.52 16.85
N MET A 214 -16.63 1.44 15.92
CA MET A 214 -17.22 2.63 15.28
C MET A 214 -18.04 3.49 16.24
N VAL A 215 -18.67 2.91 17.26
CA VAL A 215 -19.48 3.64 18.26
C VAL A 215 -18.64 4.11 19.44
N ALA A 216 -17.58 3.39 19.82
CA ALA A 216 -16.70 3.78 20.91
C ALA A 216 -16.02 5.12 20.65
N ASP A 217 -15.66 5.40 19.41
CA ASP A 217 -15.02 6.65 18.98
C ASP A 217 -15.97 7.86 19.09
N ARG A 218 -17.30 7.66 19.12
CA ARG A 218 -18.28 8.72 19.40
C ARG A 218 -18.21 9.26 20.82
N LYS A 219 -17.74 8.49 21.79
CA LYS A 219 -17.68 8.91 23.21
C LYS A 219 -16.50 9.81 23.53
N SER A 220 -15.50 9.84 22.64
CA SER A 220 -14.34 10.74 22.75
C SER A 220 -14.59 12.13 22.10
N VAL A 221 -15.77 12.39 21.57
CA VAL A 221 -16.16 13.57 20.79
C VAL A 221 -17.24 14.41 21.48
N VAL A 222 -17.39 14.27 22.81
CA VAL A 222 -18.27 15.16 23.61
C VAL A 222 -17.44 16.03 24.53
#